data_827751d8f9bd39a04ce6f305fece4a63
#
_entry.id   827751d8f9bd39a04ce6f305fece4a63
#
_cell.length_a   1.000
_cell.length_b   1.000
_cell.length_c   1.000
_cell.angle_alpha   90.00
_cell.angle_beta   90.00
_cell.angle_gamma   90.00
#
_symmetry.space_group_name_H-M   'P 1'
#
loop_
_entity.id
_entity.type
_entity.pdbx_description
1 polymer ?
#
loop_
_entity_poly.entity_id
_entity_poly.type
_entity_poly.pdbx_seq_one_letter_code
_entity_poly.pdbx_strand_id
1 'polypeptide(L)'
;MGIENLTNEHRKIVKQMGCFSILEYMKDLSVSPYNATAQYFMAQMGVRRRQVITQLDGNSVTLQAGALQWMTGNVQVKTDVKGVGDFFGKMVKGAVTKESAVKPVYTGNGTVALEPTYKYLILCDVGSWGQSGVTIEDGMFLACDNNVEIGITSRKNVSSVLLGNEGWFNVNLKGSGVAVLESNVPEEELIEVTLENGELKIDGRQAVCWTTSLDFTVERTTKTLIGSAASGEGLLNVYRGTGKVLMSPVAPTNSLFSATNSVSSKAADPKSNTLGGIVGGLLS
;
A
#
# COMPACT_ATOMS: atom_id res chain seq x y z
N MET A 1 -4.15 33.51 6.25
CA MET A 1 -5.01 33.12 5.12
C MET A 1 -6.04 32.15 5.65
N GLY A 2 -7.33 32.38 5.42
CA GLY A 2 -8.41 31.48 5.87
C GLY A 2 -8.74 30.46 4.79
N ILE A 3 -9.06 29.22 5.20
CA ILE A 3 -9.63 28.20 4.33
C ILE A 3 -11.05 27.96 4.81
N GLU A 4 -12.02 28.35 3.98
CA GLU A 4 -13.42 28.14 4.28
C GLU A 4 -13.93 26.83 3.69
N ASN A 5 -14.96 26.25 4.31
CA ASN A 5 -15.61 25.01 3.86
C ASN A 5 -14.68 23.77 3.75
N LEU A 6 -13.49 23.79 4.35
CA LEU A 6 -12.66 22.58 4.43
C LEU A 6 -13.43 21.48 5.18
N THR A 7 -14.09 21.85 6.27
CA THR A 7 -15.01 21.00 7.02
C THR A 7 -16.43 21.56 6.94
N ASN A 8 -17.42 20.68 6.92
CA ASN A 8 -18.84 21.01 6.95
C ASN A 8 -19.65 19.79 7.44
N GLU A 9 -20.97 19.80 7.32
CA GLU A 9 -21.82 18.66 7.71
C GLU A 9 -21.50 17.37 6.96
N HIS A 10 -20.93 17.47 5.74
CA HIS A 10 -20.62 16.34 4.87
C HIS A 10 -19.15 15.92 4.89
N ARG A 11 -18.25 16.74 5.44
CA ARG A 11 -16.82 16.50 5.54
C ARG A 11 -16.31 16.81 6.93
N LYS A 12 -15.68 15.84 7.58
CA LYS A 12 -15.22 15.97 8.96
C LYS A 12 -13.80 15.48 9.12
N ILE A 13 -13.03 16.11 9.99
CA ILE A 13 -11.78 15.56 10.47
C ILE A 13 -12.12 14.44 11.45
N VAL A 14 -11.69 13.22 11.12
CA VAL A 14 -11.98 12.01 11.91
C VAL A 14 -10.81 11.56 12.76
N LYS A 15 -9.57 11.92 12.37
CA LYS A 15 -8.35 11.59 13.11
C LYS A 15 -7.29 12.66 12.92
N GLN A 16 -6.50 12.92 13.96
CA GLN A 16 -5.34 13.83 13.91
C GLN A 16 -4.18 13.25 14.68
N MET A 17 -2.96 13.43 14.16
CA MET A 17 -1.71 13.10 14.85
C MET A 17 -0.58 13.93 14.25
N GLY A 18 0.22 14.61 15.11
CA GLY A 18 1.24 15.54 14.64
C GLY A 18 0.65 16.65 13.77
N CYS A 19 1.24 16.91 12.63
CA CYS A 19 0.76 17.90 11.66
C CYS A 19 -0.29 17.34 10.67
N PHE A 20 -0.63 16.04 10.75
CA PHE A 20 -1.54 15.37 9.83
C PHE A 20 -2.96 15.27 10.40
N SER A 21 -3.93 15.53 9.55
CA SER A 21 -5.35 15.35 9.81
C SER A 21 -5.98 14.53 8.72
N ILE A 22 -6.83 13.56 9.08
CA ILE A 22 -7.64 12.79 8.11
C ILE A 22 -9.01 13.42 8.01
N LEU A 23 -9.33 13.94 6.84
CA LEU A 23 -10.64 14.45 6.46
C LEU A 23 -11.41 13.30 5.78
N GLU A 24 -12.61 12.98 6.30
CA GLU A 24 -13.48 11.95 5.72
C GLU A 24 -14.75 12.61 5.14
N TYR A 25 -15.14 12.17 3.95
CA TYR A 25 -16.33 12.60 3.25
C TYR A 25 -17.51 11.73 3.69
N MET A 26 -18.25 12.17 4.69
CA MET A 26 -19.46 11.47 5.17
C MET A 26 -20.49 11.33 4.06
N LYS A 27 -20.56 12.31 3.18
CA LYS A 27 -21.38 12.33 1.97
C LYS A 27 -20.60 13.04 0.86
N ASP A 28 -20.39 12.36 -0.25
CA ASP A 28 -19.74 12.95 -1.42
C ASP A 28 -20.78 13.58 -2.35
N LEU A 29 -20.90 14.89 -2.31
CA LEU A 29 -21.83 15.64 -3.15
C LEU A 29 -21.31 15.92 -4.56
N SER A 30 -20.05 15.56 -4.84
CA SER A 30 -19.45 15.71 -6.17
C SER A 30 -19.64 14.49 -7.08
N VAL A 31 -20.34 13.47 -6.58
CA VAL A 31 -20.63 12.26 -7.35
C VAL A 31 -21.57 12.55 -8.51
N SER A 32 -21.33 11.93 -9.67
CA SER A 32 -22.24 12.04 -10.80
C SER A 32 -23.60 11.37 -10.52
N PRO A 33 -24.69 11.85 -11.11
CA PRO A 33 -26.02 11.23 -10.94
C PRO A 33 -26.04 9.73 -11.26
N TYR A 34 -25.27 9.29 -12.26
CA TYR A 34 -25.19 7.89 -12.66
C TYR A 34 -24.55 6.98 -11.60
N ASN A 35 -23.66 7.53 -10.78
CA ASN A 35 -22.96 6.80 -9.73
C ASN A 35 -23.57 7.02 -8.34
N ALA A 36 -24.59 7.87 -8.19
CA ALA A 36 -25.14 8.28 -6.90
C ALA A 36 -25.63 7.10 -6.05
N THR A 37 -26.30 6.13 -6.67
CA THR A 37 -26.79 4.92 -5.98
C THR A 37 -25.65 4.06 -5.45
N ALA A 38 -24.64 3.80 -6.29
CA ALA A 38 -23.46 3.02 -5.87
C ALA A 38 -22.72 3.73 -4.73
N GLN A 39 -22.49 5.02 -4.85
CA GLN A 39 -21.81 5.84 -3.83
C GLN A 39 -22.60 5.89 -2.50
N TYR A 40 -23.92 5.94 -2.57
CA TYR A 40 -24.75 5.88 -1.37
C TYR A 40 -24.52 4.57 -0.60
N PHE A 41 -24.60 3.41 -1.28
CA PHE A 41 -24.37 2.13 -0.63
C PHE A 41 -22.91 1.93 -0.18
N MET A 42 -21.94 2.39 -0.96
CA MET A 42 -20.54 2.41 -0.54
C MET A 42 -20.36 3.19 0.77
N ALA A 43 -20.94 4.38 0.86
CA ALA A 43 -20.86 5.21 2.06
C ALA A 43 -21.51 4.53 3.29
N GLN A 44 -22.61 3.80 3.12
CA GLN A 44 -23.25 3.00 4.19
C GLN A 44 -22.34 1.88 4.69
N MET A 45 -21.53 1.28 3.81
CA MET A 45 -20.54 0.26 4.13
C MET A 45 -19.21 0.82 4.63
N GLY A 46 -19.10 2.14 4.90
CA GLY A 46 -17.85 2.76 5.34
C GLY A 46 -16.82 3.01 4.23
N VAL A 47 -17.15 2.68 2.97
CA VAL A 47 -16.29 2.95 1.81
C VAL A 47 -16.49 4.40 1.39
N ARG A 48 -15.66 5.30 1.93
CA ARG A 48 -15.76 6.74 1.77
C ARG A 48 -14.46 7.32 1.26
N ARG A 49 -14.52 8.49 0.63
CA ARG A 49 -13.31 9.26 0.34
C ARG A 49 -12.70 9.78 1.62
N ARG A 50 -11.38 9.68 1.69
CA ARG A 50 -10.54 10.25 2.75
C ARG A 50 -9.45 11.09 2.13
N GLN A 51 -9.04 12.12 2.82
CA GLN A 51 -8.02 13.04 2.37
C GLN A 51 -7.12 13.42 3.53
N VAL A 52 -5.82 13.50 3.28
CA VAL A 52 -4.88 14.01 4.27
C VAL A 52 -4.76 15.52 4.11
N ILE A 53 -4.92 16.23 5.21
CA ILE A 53 -4.63 17.65 5.33
C ILE A 53 -3.47 17.81 6.28
N THR A 54 -2.42 18.46 5.84
CA THR A 54 -1.21 18.69 6.62
C THR A 54 -1.04 20.17 6.90
N GLN A 55 -0.91 20.52 8.18
CA GLN A 55 -0.64 21.90 8.60
C GLN A 55 0.86 22.04 8.91
N LEU A 56 1.53 22.88 8.10
CA LEU A 56 2.95 23.23 8.31
C LEU A 56 3.07 24.52 9.12
N ASP A 57 3.89 24.47 10.17
CA ASP A 57 4.27 25.60 11.01
C ASP A 57 5.79 25.59 11.21
N GLY A 58 6.52 25.97 10.16
CA GLY A 58 7.99 25.93 10.12
C GLY A 58 8.59 24.53 9.99
N ASN A 59 7.79 23.48 10.01
CA ASN A 59 8.22 22.09 9.86
C ASN A 59 8.26 21.63 8.39
N SER A 60 8.61 20.37 8.20
CA SER A 60 8.70 19.76 6.87
C SER A 60 8.04 18.39 6.89
N VAL A 61 7.45 18.03 5.75
CA VAL A 61 6.89 16.70 5.52
C VAL A 61 7.38 16.14 4.18
N THR A 62 7.54 14.83 4.13
CA THR A 62 7.86 14.10 2.90
C THR A 62 6.60 13.43 2.39
N LEU A 63 6.29 13.60 1.10
CA LEU A 63 5.12 13.00 0.47
C LEU A 63 5.52 11.96 -0.57
N GLN A 64 4.61 11.05 -0.84
CA GLN A 64 4.67 10.22 -2.04
C GLN A 64 4.58 11.11 -3.29
N ALA A 65 5.40 10.87 -4.30
CA ALA A 65 5.34 11.66 -5.54
C ALA A 65 3.95 11.55 -6.19
N GLY A 66 3.41 12.70 -6.59
CA GLY A 66 2.07 12.80 -7.17
C GLY A 66 0.93 12.82 -6.15
N ALA A 67 1.21 12.79 -4.86
CA ALA A 67 0.17 12.84 -3.83
C ALA A 67 -0.41 14.24 -3.56
N LEU A 68 0.25 15.30 -4.00
CA LEU A 68 -0.23 16.67 -3.79
C LEU A 68 -1.48 16.95 -4.60
N GLN A 69 -2.54 17.46 -3.96
CA GLN A 69 -3.69 18.06 -4.64
C GLN A 69 -3.59 19.59 -4.70
N TRP A 70 -3.42 20.22 -3.56
CA TRP A 70 -3.21 21.68 -3.46
C TRP A 70 -2.40 22.04 -2.23
N MET A 71 -1.85 23.25 -2.24
CA MET A 71 -1.19 23.86 -1.07
C MET A 71 -1.46 25.35 -1.01
N THR A 72 -1.36 25.93 0.18
CA THR A 72 -1.51 27.36 0.41
C THR A 72 -0.55 27.86 1.48
N GLY A 73 -0.30 29.16 1.51
CA GLY A 73 0.68 29.77 2.40
C GLY A 73 2.07 29.85 1.77
N ASN A 74 3.10 29.99 2.61
CA ASN A 74 4.50 30.03 2.18
C ASN A 74 5.11 28.62 2.30
N VAL A 75 4.78 27.77 1.36
CA VAL A 75 5.26 26.40 1.30
C VAL A 75 6.20 26.23 0.10
N GLN A 76 7.38 25.69 0.33
CA GLN A 76 8.38 25.38 -0.67
C GLN A 76 8.49 23.87 -0.87
N VAL A 77 8.71 23.44 -2.11
CA VAL A 77 8.89 22.03 -2.47
C VAL A 77 10.32 21.80 -2.88
N LYS A 78 10.96 20.80 -2.28
CA LYS A 78 12.31 20.34 -2.65
C LYS A 78 12.25 18.88 -3.07
N THR A 79 13.03 18.54 -4.07
CA THR A 79 13.27 17.14 -4.48
C THR A 79 14.76 16.85 -4.37
N ASP A 80 15.10 15.60 -4.12
CA ASP A 80 16.49 15.15 -4.07
C ASP A 80 17.06 14.79 -5.47
N VAL A 81 16.35 15.17 -6.53
CA VAL A 81 16.77 14.93 -7.92
C VAL A 81 17.81 15.97 -8.36
N LYS A 82 19.01 15.50 -8.65
CA LYS A 82 20.15 16.38 -9.03
C LYS A 82 20.30 16.60 -10.54
N GLY A 83 19.47 15.98 -11.37
CA GLY A 83 19.49 16.11 -12.83
C GLY A 83 18.82 14.96 -13.56
N VAL A 84 18.81 15.02 -14.88
CA VAL A 84 18.09 14.03 -15.74
C VAL A 84 18.62 12.61 -15.51
N GLY A 85 19.93 12.42 -15.40
CA GLY A 85 20.51 11.09 -15.16
C GLY A 85 20.16 10.51 -13.79
N ASP A 86 20.13 11.33 -12.76
CA ASP A 86 19.71 10.95 -11.41
C ASP A 86 18.19 10.62 -11.38
N PHE A 87 17.39 11.41 -12.10
CA PHE A 87 15.94 11.14 -12.26
C PHE A 87 15.69 9.76 -12.88
N PHE A 88 16.38 9.44 -13.99
CA PHE A 88 16.23 8.12 -14.62
C PHE A 88 16.72 6.99 -13.71
N GLY A 89 17.83 7.17 -13.00
CA GLY A 89 18.33 6.18 -12.04
C GLY A 89 17.34 5.92 -10.89
N LYS A 90 16.68 6.95 -10.37
CA LYS A 90 15.64 6.84 -9.35
C LYS A 90 14.34 6.27 -9.89
N MET A 91 13.98 6.60 -11.14
CA MET A 91 12.81 6.04 -11.82
C MET A 91 12.96 4.52 -12.02
N VAL A 92 14.14 4.03 -12.42
CA VAL A 92 14.42 2.59 -12.53
C VAL A 92 14.32 1.90 -11.16
N LYS A 93 14.84 2.52 -10.09
CA LYS A 93 14.68 2.00 -8.71
C LYS A 93 13.22 2.01 -8.26
N GLY A 94 12.47 3.05 -8.58
CA GLY A 94 11.03 3.16 -8.27
C GLY A 94 10.15 2.20 -9.08
N ALA A 95 10.59 1.78 -10.27
CA ALA A 95 9.88 0.77 -11.07
C ALA A 95 9.93 -0.64 -10.45
N VAL A 96 10.87 -0.87 -9.53
CA VAL A 96 11.02 -2.13 -8.78
C VAL A 96 10.11 -2.18 -7.55
N THR A 97 9.69 -1.03 -7.06
CA THR A 97 8.70 -0.88 -5.98
C THR A 97 7.48 -0.14 -6.52
N LYS A 98 6.30 -0.35 -5.94
CA LYS A 98 5.10 0.44 -6.25
C LYS A 98 5.21 1.89 -5.77
N GLU A 99 6.27 2.20 -5.05
CA GLU A 99 6.52 3.53 -4.52
C GLU A 99 7.56 4.27 -5.35
N SER A 100 7.32 5.56 -5.58
CA SER A 100 8.30 6.42 -6.22
C SER A 100 9.59 6.49 -5.40
N ALA A 101 10.73 6.32 -6.06
CA ALA A 101 12.04 6.57 -5.45
C ALA A 101 12.29 8.08 -5.19
N VAL A 102 11.53 8.95 -5.84
CA VAL A 102 11.54 10.39 -5.61
C VAL A 102 10.45 10.74 -4.62
N LYS A 103 10.82 11.26 -3.46
CA LYS A 103 9.87 11.69 -2.44
C LYS A 103 10.08 13.19 -2.17
N PRO A 104 9.19 14.06 -2.69
CA PRO A 104 9.31 15.50 -2.49
C PRO A 104 9.10 15.88 -1.03
N VAL A 105 9.88 16.84 -0.57
CA VAL A 105 9.81 17.44 0.78
C VAL A 105 9.15 18.80 0.68
N TYR A 106 8.11 19.02 1.49
CA TYR A 106 7.36 20.26 1.61
C TYR A 106 7.73 20.93 2.92
N THR A 107 8.16 22.20 2.87
CA THR A 107 8.67 22.95 4.02
C THR A 107 8.07 24.34 4.05
N GLY A 108 7.77 24.84 5.23
CA GLY A 108 7.37 26.24 5.43
C GLY A 108 6.16 26.40 6.32
N ASN A 109 5.33 27.41 6.03
CA ASN A 109 4.15 27.75 6.81
C ASN A 109 2.93 27.77 5.90
N GLY A 110 1.98 26.88 6.14
CA GLY A 110 0.78 26.79 5.31
C GLY A 110 0.10 25.44 5.40
N THR A 111 -0.85 25.21 4.51
CA THR A 111 -1.60 23.96 4.45
C THR A 111 -1.26 23.20 3.16
N VAL A 112 -1.06 21.90 3.28
CA VAL A 112 -0.86 20.98 2.15
C VAL A 112 -1.96 19.94 2.21
N ALA A 113 -2.72 19.81 1.13
CA ALA A 113 -3.75 18.78 0.97
C ALA A 113 -3.32 17.75 -0.07
N LEU A 114 -3.49 16.49 0.25
CA LEU A 114 -3.17 15.39 -0.63
C LEU A 114 -4.40 15.01 -1.46
N GLU A 115 -4.18 14.26 -2.56
CA GLU A 115 -5.28 13.72 -3.36
C GLU A 115 -6.20 12.81 -2.52
N PRO A 116 -7.53 12.94 -2.69
CA PRO A 116 -8.47 12.07 -1.99
C PRO A 116 -8.37 10.62 -2.46
N THR A 117 -8.49 9.69 -1.52
CA THR A 117 -8.45 8.25 -1.79
C THR A 117 -9.68 7.56 -1.18
N TYR A 118 -10.05 6.39 -1.72
CA TYR A 118 -11.02 5.47 -1.09
C TYR A 118 -10.37 4.47 -0.15
N LYS A 119 -9.03 4.42 -0.11
CA LYS A 119 -8.33 3.62 0.87
C LYS A 119 -8.52 4.19 2.27
N TYR A 120 -8.34 3.36 3.26
CA TYR A 120 -8.25 3.80 4.65
C TYR A 120 -6.89 4.42 4.90
N LEU A 121 -6.85 5.43 5.76
CA LEU A 121 -5.64 6.15 6.12
C LEU A 121 -5.30 5.87 7.58
N ILE A 122 -4.09 5.38 7.82
CA ILE A 122 -3.57 5.07 9.14
C ILE A 122 -2.53 6.14 9.49
N LEU A 123 -2.70 6.80 10.66
CA LEU A 123 -1.68 7.65 11.24
C LEU A 123 -0.81 6.80 12.16
N CYS A 124 0.39 6.49 11.71
CA CYS A 124 1.33 5.61 12.41
C CYS A 124 2.34 6.45 13.18
N ASP A 125 2.36 6.34 14.51
CA ASP A 125 3.48 6.82 15.33
C ASP A 125 4.66 5.87 15.15
N VAL A 126 5.65 6.28 14.36
CA VAL A 126 6.84 5.48 14.05
C VAL A 126 7.65 5.17 15.29
N GLY A 127 7.72 6.11 16.25
CA GLY A 127 8.44 5.94 17.51
C GLY A 127 7.90 4.80 18.38
N SER A 128 6.60 4.51 18.30
CA SER A 128 5.94 3.43 19.05
C SER A 128 6.38 2.02 18.62
N TRP A 129 7.09 1.88 17.50
CA TRP A 129 7.62 0.61 16.98
C TRP A 129 9.04 0.30 17.48
N GLY A 130 9.60 1.14 18.36
CA GLY A 130 10.93 0.99 18.93
C GLY A 130 12.05 1.47 17.98
N GLN A 131 13.30 1.23 18.37
CA GLN A 131 14.47 1.76 17.68
C GLN A 131 14.67 1.23 16.27
N SER A 132 14.19 0.04 15.96
CA SER A 132 14.28 -0.55 14.63
C SER A 132 13.29 0.05 13.64
N GLY A 133 12.22 0.67 14.15
CA GLY A 133 11.13 1.21 13.35
C GLY A 133 10.16 0.17 12.85
N VAL A 134 9.38 0.54 11.85
CA VAL A 134 8.33 -0.28 11.23
C VAL A 134 8.62 -0.53 9.76
N THR A 135 8.46 -1.76 9.34
CA THR A 135 8.43 -2.15 7.93
C THR A 135 6.99 -2.22 7.47
N ILE A 136 6.67 -1.59 6.35
CA ILE A 136 5.34 -1.54 5.77
C ILE A 136 5.30 -2.29 4.44
N GLU A 137 4.13 -2.81 4.07
CA GLU A 137 3.91 -3.45 2.77
C GLU A 137 4.05 -2.41 1.64
N ASP A 138 4.49 -2.88 0.47
CA ASP A 138 4.73 -2.05 -0.70
C ASP A 138 3.46 -1.33 -1.18
N GLY A 139 3.58 -0.03 -1.47
CA GLY A 139 2.48 0.82 -1.93
C GLY A 139 1.58 1.39 -0.82
N MET A 140 2.01 1.28 0.45
CA MET A 140 1.27 1.86 1.57
C MET A 140 1.75 3.26 1.99
N PHE A 141 2.98 3.64 1.66
CA PHE A 141 3.52 4.94 2.06
C PHE A 141 2.81 6.09 1.35
N LEU A 142 2.29 7.05 2.09
CA LEU A 142 1.70 8.28 1.54
C LEU A 142 2.44 9.55 1.96
N ALA A 143 2.75 9.69 3.24
CA ALA A 143 3.46 10.86 3.78
C ALA A 143 4.16 10.53 5.09
N CYS A 144 5.11 11.36 5.52
CA CYS A 144 5.64 11.32 6.88
C CYS A 144 6.24 12.65 7.31
N ASP A 145 6.41 12.80 8.63
CA ASP A 145 7.22 13.87 9.21
C ASP A 145 8.68 13.78 8.74
N ASN A 146 9.38 14.90 8.70
CA ASN A 146 10.78 14.96 8.28
C ASN A 146 11.74 14.20 9.22
N ASN A 147 11.33 13.93 10.45
CA ASN A 147 12.11 13.13 11.43
C ASN A 147 11.98 11.62 11.22
N VAL A 148 11.18 11.21 10.25
CA VAL A 148 11.04 9.81 9.84
C VAL A 148 11.97 9.54 8.67
N GLU A 149 12.95 8.67 8.89
CA GLU A 149 13.84 8.16 7.85
C GLU A 149 13.13 7.07 7.04
N ILE A 150 13.18 7.20 5.72
CA ILE A 150 12.59 6.24 4.78
C ILE A 150 13.69 5.40 4.17
N GLY A 151 13.69 4.10 4.48
CA GLY A 151 14.60 3.12 3.91
C GLY A 151 13.88 2.12 3.02
N ILE A 152 14.62 1.45 2.14
CA ILE A 152 14.12 0.34 1.32
C ILE A 152 14.91 -0.91 1.74
N THR A 153 14.19 -1.94 2.14
CA THR A 153 14.77 -3.24 2.49
C THR A 153 14.41 -4.27 1.44
N SER A 154 15.44 -4.87 0.81
CA SER A 154 15.21 -6.01 -0.08
C SER A 154 15.03 -7.29 0.74
N ARG A 155 14.11 -8.15 0.35
CA ARG A 155 13.91 -9.46 0.96
C ARG A 155 15.08 -10.40 0.57
N LYS A 156 16.00 -10.63 1.50
CA LYS A 156 17.28 -11.31 1.23
C LYS A 156 17.19 -12.81 0.94
N ASN A 157 16.12 -13.50 1.29
CA ASN A 157 16.07 -14.96 1.36
C ASN A 157 14.99 -15.62 0.49
N VAL A 158 14.47 -14.90 -0.48
CA VAL A 158 13.56 -15.53 -1.44
C VAL A 158 14.36 -15.91 -2.66
N SER A 159 14.48 -17.23 -2.95
CA SER A 159 15.10 -17.63 -4.18
C SER A 159 14.31 -17.02 -5.34
N SER A 160 14.95 -16.21 -6.16
CA SER A 160 14.38 -15.53 -7.33
C SER A 160 13.62 -16.48 -8.27
N VAL A 161 13.94 -17.75 -8.24
CA VAL A 161 13.28 -18.84 -8.98
C VAL A 161 11.86 -19.12 -8.51
N LEU A 162 11.53 -18.87 -7.24
CA LEU A 162 10.20 -19.17 -6.67
C LEU A 162 9.18 -18.04 -6.85
N LEU A 163 9.64 -16.81 -7.08
CA LEU A 163 8.78 -15.61 -7.11
C LEU A 163 8.81 -14.87 -8.46
N GLY A 164 9.24 -15.52 -9.54
CA GLY A 164 9.13 -14.96 -10.87
C GLY A 164 10.03 -13.76 -11.14
N ASN A 165 11.20 -13.66 -10.53
CA ASN A 165 12.23 -12.64 -10.77
C ASN A 165 11.83 -11.19 -10.41
N GLU A 166 10.67 -10.97 -9.78
CA GLU A 166 10.29 -9.66 -9.25
C GLU A 166 10.83 -9.54 -7.82
N GLY A 167 11.81 -8.67 -7.63
CA GLY A 167 12.37 -8.35 -6.31
C GLY A 167 11.27 -7.75 -5.42
N TRP A 168 11.01 -8.36 -4.28
CA TRP A 168 10.08 -7.82 -3.31
C TRP A 168 10.82 -6.85 -2.39
N PHE A 169 10.41 -5.62 -2.42
CA PHE A 169 10.97 -4.56 -1.59
C PHE A 169 9.90 -4.11 -0.60
N ASN A 170 10.32 -3.81 0.60
CA ASN A 170 9.47 -3.18 1.60
C ASN A 170 10.06 -1.84 1.99
N VAL A 171 9.20 -0.92 2.35
CA VAL A 171 9.60 0.37 2.91
C VAL A 171 9.79 0.21 4.41
N ASN A 172 10.90 0.70 4.91
CA ASN A 172 11.20 0.79 6.33
C ASN A 172 11.12 2.25 6.76
N LEU A 173 10.39 2.49 7.84
CA LEU A 173 10.24 3.81 8.46
C LEU A 173 10.88 3.76 9.86
N LYS A 174 11.82 4.66 10.11
CA LYS A 174 12.59 4.71 11.35
C LYS A 174 12.66 6.14 11.89
N GLY A 175 12.82 6.31 13.18
CA GLY A 175 12.92 7.61 13.84
C GLY A 175 11.72 7.92 14.69
N SER A 176 11.43 9.21 14.86
CA SER A 176 10.30 9.72 15.65
C SER A 176 9.42 10.62 14.79
N GLY A 177 8.12 10.50 14.95
CA GLY A 177 7.14 11.28 14.18
C GLY A 177 6.06 10.41 13.59
N VAL A 178 5.20 11.02 12.82
CA VAL A 178 4.02 10.39 12.23
C VAL A 178 4.28 10.03 10.78
N ALA A 179 3.91 8.82 10.40
CA ALA A 179 3.75 8.44 9.00
C ALA A 179 2.27 8.23 8.68
N VAL A 180 1.89 8.58 7.46
CA VAL A 180 0.56 8.33 6.92
C VAL A 180 0.64 7.17 5.94
N LEU A 181 -0.14 6.13 6.20
CA LEU A 181 -0.15 4.91 5.42
C LEU A 181 -1.53 4.71 4.79
N GLU A 182 -1.54 4.24 3.54
CA GLU A 182 -2.75 3.79 2.87
C GLU A 182 -3.00 2.29 3.13
N SER A 183 -4.19 1.93 3.57
CA SER A 183 -4.61 0.55 3.83
C SER A 183 -5.89 0.20 3.08
N ASN A 184 -6.05 -1.08 2.74
CA ASN A 184 -7.28 -1.60 2.14
C ASN A 184 -8.35 -1.94 3.19
N VAL A 185 -7.97 -1.98 4.46
CA VAL A 185 -8.87 -2.23 5.60
C VAL A 185 -8.69 -1.13 6.64
N PRO A 186 -9.72 -0.77 7.41
CA PRO A 186 -9.61 0.21 8.47
C PRO A 186 -8.69 -0.29 9.58
N GLU A 187 -8.09 0.65 10.33
CA GLU A 187 -7.12 0.35 11.37
C GLU A 187 -7.72 -0.51 12.49
N GLU A 188 -8.97 -0.29 12.83
CA GLU A 188 -9.73 -1.03 13.85
C GLU A 188 -9.99 -2.50 13.49
N GLU A 189 -9.90 -2.85 12.22
CA GLU A 189 -10.04 -4.23 11.73
C GLU A 189 -8.69 -4.98 11.68
N LEU A 190 -7.56 -4.28 11.87
CA LEU A 190 -6.25 -4.91 11.84
C LEU A 190 -6.02 -5.77 13.07
N ILE A 191 -5.62 -7.01 12.83
CA ILE A 191 -5.25 -7.94 13.91
C ILE A 191 -3.79 -7.69 14.28
N GLU A 192 -3.54 -7.33 15.53
CA GLU A 192 -2.19 -7.20 16.07
C GLU A 192 -1.74 -8.53 16.71
N VAL A 193 -0.61 -9.05 16.26
CA VAL A 193 0.05 -10.21 16.85
C VAL A 193 1.37 -9.77 17.45
N THR A 194 1.51 -9.89 18.77
CA THR A 194 2.76 -9.63 19.48
C THR A 194 3.57 -10.92 19.59
N LEU A 195 4.84 -10.86 19.23
CA LEU A 195 5.79 -11.97 19.32
C LEU A 195 6.80 -11.68 20.41
N GLU A 196 6.99 -12.64 21.33
CA GLU A 196 8.02 -12.66 22.36
C GLU A 196 8.97 -13.84 22.08
N ASN A 197 10.01 -13.60 21.30
CA ASN A 197 10.90 -14.65 20.78
C ASN A 197 10.12 -15.77 20.09
N GLY A 198 9.07 -15.40 19.36
CA GLY A 198 8.09 -16.28 18.76
C GLY A 198 8.18 -16.35 17.23
N GLU A 199 7.24 -17.08 16.65
CA GLU A 199 7.09 -17.24 15.20
C GLU A 199 5.61 -17.01 14.79
N LEU A 200 5.39 -16.26 13.70
CA LEU A 200 4.10 -16.11 13.05
C LEU A 200 4.25 -16.53 11.58
N LYS A 201 3.35 -17.38 11.11
CA LYS A 201 3.26 -17.81 9.71
C LYS A 201 1.95 -17.33 9.11
N ILE A 202 2.03 -16.66 7.99
CA ILE A 202 0.87 -16.07 7.29
C ILE A 202 0.87 -16.59 5.85
N ASP A 203 -0.25 -17.17 5.41
CA ASP A 203 -0.45 -17.47 4.00
C ASP A 203 -0.80 -16.19 3.22
N GLY A 204 -0.07 -15.97 2.13
CA GLY A 204 -0.28 -14.79 1.28
C GLY A 204 0.14 -13.45 1.90
N ARG A 205 -0.47 -12.37 1.40
CA ARG A 205 -0.11 -10.98 1.67
C ARG A 205 -1.06 -10.31 2.66
N GLN A 206 -1.24 -10.88 3.83
CA GLN A 206 -2.11 -10.29 4.85
C GLN A 206 -1.38 -9.38 5.82
N ALA A 207 -0.06 -9.50 5.96
CA ALA A 207 0.71 -8.58 6.80
C ALA A 207 0.72 -7.18 6.19
N VAL A 208 0.30 -6.20 6.98
CA VAL A 208 0.20 -4.79 6.61
C VAL A 208 1.48 -4.05 7.01
N CYS A 209 1.92 -4.25 8.24
CA CYS A 209 3.20 -3.73 8.72
C CYS A 209 3.70 -4.54 9.92
N TRP A 210 5.00 -4.45 10.20
CA TRP A 210 5.64 -5.20 11.28
C TRP A 210 6.90 -4.51 11.82
N THR A 211 7.28 -4.84 13.04
CA THR A 211 8.53 -4.37 13.64
C THR A 211 9.73 -4.79 12.78
N THR A 212 10.55 -3.84 12.40
CA THR A 212 11.66 -4.07 11.44
C THR A 212 12.72 -5.06 11.95
N SER A 213 12.86 -5.23 13.27
CA SER A 213 13.79 -6.21 13.85
C SER A 213 13.35 -7.66 13.72
N LEU A 214 12.10 -7.92 13.32
CA LEU A 214 11.65 -9.28 13.05
C LEU A 214 12.38 -9.85 11.82
N ASP A 215 12.89 -11.08 11.96
CA ASP A 215 13.44 -11.82 10.83
C ASP A 215 12.28 -12.30 9.94
N PHE A 216 12.31 -11.84 8.69
CA PHE A 216 11.29 -12.14 7.69
C PHE A 216 11.83 -13.09 6.66
N THR A 217 11.16 -14.25 6.49
CA THR A 217 11.49 -15.24 5.46
C THR A 217 10.22 -15.68 4.73
N VAL A 218 10.40 -16.26 3.54
CA VAL A 218 9.31 -16.93 2.81
C VAL A 218 9.64 -18.41 2.75
N GLU A 219 8.75 -19.22 3.28
CA GLU A 219 8.95 -20.67 3.41
C GLU A 219 7.83 -21.43 2.71
N ARG A 220 8.11 -22.67 2.36
CA ARG A 220 7.09 -23.59 1.84
C ARG A 220 6.32 -24.20 3.00
N THR A 221 5.03 -24.43 2.79
CA THR A 221 4.15 -25.09 3.77
C THR A 221 4.64 -26.49 4.11
N THR A 222 5.22 -27.20 3.15
CA THR A 222 5.78 -28.55 3.35
C THR A 222 7.20 -28.66 2.79
N LYS A 223 7.93 -29.70 3.23
CA LYS A 223 9.32 -29.96 2.78
C LYS A 223 9.43 -30.36 1.31
N THR A 224 8.34 -30.72 0.65
CA THR A 224 8.32 -31.14 -0.75
C THR A 224 7.43 -30.23 -1.61
N LEU A 225 7.80 -30.04 -2.89
CA LEU A 225 6.99 -29.29 -3.86
C LEU A 225 5.60 -29.90 -4.05
N ILE A 226 5.55 -31.25 -4.12
CA ILE A 226 4.30 -32.00 -4.29
C ILE A 226 3.41 -31.84 -3.05
N GLY A 227 3.98 -31.87 -1.85
CA GLY A 227 3.26 -31.68 -0.61
C GLY A 227 2.67 -30.27 -0.49
N SER A 228 3.41 -29.22 -0.85
CA SER A 228 2.90 -27.84 -0.89
C SER A 228 1.80 -27.66 -1.92
N ALA A 229 1.92 -28.30 -3.09
CA ALA A 229 0.86 -28.26 -4.10
C ALA A 229 -0.39 -29.07 -3.67
N ALA A 230 -0.20 -30.16 -2.93
CA ALA A 230 -1.29 -31.01 -2.45
C ALA A 230 -2.05 -30.39 -1.25
N SER A 231 -1.38 -29.59 -0.39
CA SER A 231 -2.04 -28.88 0.70
C SER A 231 -2.91 -27.71 0.23
N GLY A 232 -2.73 -27.27 -1.04
CA GLY A 232 -3.39 -26.08 -1.59
C GLY A 232 -2.79 -24.76 -1.11
N GLU A 233 -1.85 -24.83 -0.17
CA GLU A 233 -1.17 -23.66 0.40
C GLU A 233 0.25 -23.57 -0.18
N GLY A 234 0.59 -22.42 -0.75
CA GLY A 234 1.83 -22.24 -1.50
C GLY A 234 3.02 -21.90 -0.61
N LEU A 235 3.25 -20.61 -0.47
CA LEU A 235 4.34 -20.00 0.27
C LEU A 235 3.82 -19.26 1.49
N LEU A 236 4.44 -19.45 2.63
CA LEU A 236 4.15 -18.76 3.86
C LEU A 236 5.14 -17.62 4.10
N ASN A 237 4.63 -16.47 4.44
CA ASN A 237 5.40 -15.38 5.02
C ASN A 237 5.63 -15.69 6.50
N VAL A 238 6.88 -15.76 6.93
CA VAL A 238 7.28 -16.16 8.28
C VAL A 238 8.01 -15.01 8.96
N TYR A 239 7.54 -14.64 10.14
CA TYR A 239 8.09 -13.59 10.98
C TYR A 239 8.58 -14.20 12.29
N ARG A 240 9.86 -13.97 12.66
CA ARG A 240 10.47 -14.52 13.86
C ARG A 240 11.14 -13.46 14.71
N GLY A 241 11.10 -13.64 16.01
CA GLY A 241 11.78 -12.78 16.99
C GLY A 241 10.84 -12.12 17.99
N THR A 242 11.22 -10.92 18.43
CA THR A 242 10.44 -10.12 19.36
C THR A 242 9.99 -8.82 18.70
N GLY A 243 8.69 -8.57 18.70
CA GLY A 243 8.07 -7.43 18.05
C GLY A 243 6.59 -7.68 17.79
N LYS A 244 6.00 -6.89 16.91
CA LYS A 244 4.59 -7.02 16.54
C LYS A 244 4.37 -7.01 15.03
N VAL A 245 3.30 -7.65 14.62
CA VAL A 245 2.82 -7.70 13.22
C VAL A 245 1.37 -7.27 13.21
N LEU A 246 1.03 -6.29 12.38
CA LEU A 246 -0.36 -5.95 12.05
C LEU A 246 -0.74 -6.65 10.76
N MET A 247 -1.85 -7.36 10.77
CA MET A 247 -2.31 -8.08 9.59
C MET A 247 -3.79 -7.82 9.31
N SER A 248 -4.14 -7.84 8.03
CA SER A 248 -5.52 -7.79 7.57
C SER A 248 -6.25 -9.10 7.91
N PRO A 249 -7.49 -9.05 8.40
CA PRO A 249 -8.30 -10.25 8.67
C PRO A 249 -8.71 -10.99 7.40
N VAL A 250 -8.62 -10.32 6.24
CA VAL A 250 -9.01 -10.85 4.93
C VAL A 250 -7.89 -10.64 3.92
N ALA A 251 -7.77 -11.53 2.96
CA ALA A 251 -6.84 -11.35 1.85
C ALA A 251 -7.22 -10.11 1.02
N PRO A 252 -6.24 -9.36 0.47
CA PRO A 252 -6.52 -8.23 -0.41
C PRO A 252 -7.42 -8.64 -1.58
N THR A 253 -8.48 -7.88 -1.81
CA THR A 253 -9.54 -8.20 -2.80
C THR A 253 -8.99 -8.42 -4.23
N ASN A 254 -7.89 -7.75 -4.58
CA ASN A 254 -7.25 -7.92 -5.88
C ASN A 254 -6.72 -9.35 -6.12
N SER A 255 -6.36 -10.08 -5.06
CA SER A 255 -5.91 -11.47 -5.18
C SER A 255 -7.07 -12.44 -5.44
N LEU A 256 -8.25 -12.16 -4.88
CA LEU A 256 -9.45 -12.98 -5.10
C LEU A 256 -9.97 -12.85 -6.53
N PHE A 257 -10.04 -11.64 -7.08
CA PHE A 257 -10.46 -11.43 -8.48
C PHE A 257 -9.45 -11.98 -9.49
N SER A 258 -8.16 -11.92 -9.21
CA SER A 258 -7.13 -12.53 -10.06
C SER A 258 -7.23 -14.06 -10.04
N ALA A 259 -7.53 -14.66 -8.90
CA ALA A 259 -7.71 -16.12 -8.79
C ALA A 259 -8.96 -16.61 -9.54
N THR A 260 -10.09 -15.88 -9.45
CA THR A 260 -11.31 -16.25 -10.18
C THR A 260 -11.17 -16.11 -11.68
N ASN A 261 -10.45 -15.09 -12.18
CA ASN A 261 -10.17 -14.95 -13.61
C ASN A 261 -9.25 -16.06 -14.13
N SER A 262 -8.30 -16.53 -13.33
CA SER A 262 -7.42 -17.64 -13.73
C SER A 262 -8.14 -19.00 -13.77
N VAL A 263 -9.12 -19.21 -12.88
CA VAL A 263 -9.95 -20.41 -12.90
C VAL A 263 -10.95 -20.38 -14.07
N SER A 264 -11.55 -19.21 -14.35
CA SER A 264 -12.48 -19.03 -15.46
C SER A 264 -11.80 -19.18 -16.83
N SER A 265 -10.57 -18.70 -17.00
CA SER A 265 -9.83 -18.86 -18.23
C SER A 265 -9.34 -20.29 -18.51
N LYS A 266 -9.14 -21.11 -17.45
CA LYS A 266 -8.82 -22.53 -17.61
C LYS A 266 -10.03 -23.40 -17.89
N ALA A 267 -11.26 -22.95 -17.54
CA ALA A 267 -12.51 -23.66 -17.83
C ALA A 267 -13.06 -23.39 -19.24
N ALA A 268 -12.52 -22.43 -19.97
CA ALA A 268 -12.99 -21.99 -21.28
C ALA A 268 -12.08 -22.41 -22.46
N ASP A 269 -11.28 -23.48 -22.32
CA ASP A 269 -10.54 -24.04 -23.45
C ASP A 269 -11.24 -25.33 -23.94
N PRO A 270 -12.23 -25.24 -24.85
CA PRO A 270 -12.73 -26.40 -25.53
C PRO A 270 -11.65 -26.83 -26.51
N LYS A 271 -11.12 -28.03 -26.31
CA LYS A 271 -10.25 -28.72 -27.25
C LYS A 271 -10.77 -28.50 -28.65
N SER A 272 -10.08 -27.69 -29.45
CA SER A 272 -10.31 -27.63 -30.87
C SER A 272 -10.04 -29.00 -31.48
N ASN A 273 -11.08 -29.70 -31.82
CA ASN A 273 -11.00 -30.88 -32.66
C ASN A 273 -10.49 -30.43 -34.02
N THR A 274 -9.21 -30.56 -34.24
CA THR A 274 -8.60 -30.59 -35.57
C THR A 274 -8.85 -31.96 -36.19
N LEU A 275 -10.01 -32.12 -36.76
CA LEU A 275 -10.26 -33.19 -37.74
C LEU A 275 -11.22 -32.64 -38.80
N GLY A 276 -10.70 -32.42 -39.99
CA GLY A 276 -11.55 -32.10 -41.15
C GLY A 276 -11.04 -30.97 -42.01
N GLY A 277 -10.11 -31.25 -42.90
CA GLY A 277 -9.67 -30.24 -43.88
C GLY A 277 -8.67 -30.71 -44.92
N ILE A 278 -8.75 -31.97 -45.31
CA ILE A 278 -8.11 -32.39 -46.56
C ILE A 278 -9.19 -33.03 -47.41
N VAL A 279 -9.80 -32.27 -48.31
CA VAL A 279 -10.33 -32.69 -49.62
C VAL A 279 -10.88 -31.44 -50.31
N GLY A 280 -10.40 -31.14 -51.50
CA GLY A 280 -11.08 -30.13 -52.34
C GLY A 280 -10.16 -29.18 -53.09
N GLY A 281 -9.12 -29.66 -53.67
CA GLY A 281 -8.36 -28.96 -54.67
C GLY A 281 -8.25 -29.84 -55.91
N LEU A 282 -9.25 -29.86 -56.74
CA LEU A 282 -9.14 -30.24 -58.16
C LEU A 282 -10.49 -29.98 -58.86
N LEU A 283 -10.41 -29.30 -59.99
CA LEU A 283 -11.42 -29.03 -61.04
C LEU A 283 -12.07 -27.63 -60.96
N SER A 284 -11.63 -26.84 -61.69
CA SER A 284 -11.81 -26.11 -62.98
C SER A 284 -11.47 -24.67 -62.84
#